data_c6ff8126007821ed689248460563199a
#
_entry.id   c6ff8126007821ed689248460563199a
#
_cell.length_a   1.000
_cell.length_b   1.000
_cell.length_c   1.000
_cell.angle_alpha   90.00
_cell.angle_beta   90.00
_cell.angle_gamma   90.00
#
_symmetry.space_group_name_H-M   'P 1'
#
loop_
_entity.id
_entity.type
_entity.pdbx_description
1 polymer ?
#
loop_
_entity_poly.entity_id
_entity_poly.type
_entity_poly.pdbx_seq_one_letter_code
_entity_poly.pdbx_strand_id
1 'polypeptide(L)'
;MLPDDNVNTFLVSVDAGANATLTKTNELLRELSATIQKNPYVTDLELYLGESAPEDFAALVRGDNLLRGSQYGQIRVNLVNKHHRAIGSHQIATQVYQGLVHLQKQHPQSHIKLFESPPGPPVRSQMEAGLYGPNYNELRSVANKITSEVYPKIYGMINIDNSVTQDTNQYRIEINHNAVMLAGLAPKTVAQEVSALFKGISIGNAHEPNARQPEHIILRLPQKAREVAQVLNQLCLKNQQQQLIPLAKIATLHEDKEEKPIFTKDQTPVVYVTGEVLGTSPAYAVTSATNMLKKPPFSMGVENLGFHESQPNRFAKSQLFWLGEMRLTLDVFRDLGSAFIVAIVLIYILLTAFYQSFFIPLIIMGAIPLTVIGVFPGHWLMNQPFTATSMIGVIALAGIVVRNSLLLIDFILEHQHRGSSIVEAVIESGVERILPIVLTALAIILGSAVMLSDPVFGGLAISLIFGSFASTVLTLFLIPLIYLSWWKRNH
;
A
#
# COMPACT_ATOMS: atom_id res chain seq x y z
N MET A 1 -8.36 -0.99 -8.88
CA MET A 1 -8.08 -0.90 -7.44
C MET A 1 -7.77 -2.29 -6.89
N LEU A 2 -6.99 -2.38 -5.84
CA LEU A 2 -6.97 -3.60 -5.02
C LEU A 2 -8.23 -3.60 -4.15
N PRO A 3 -8.76 -4.77 -3.79
CA PRO A 3 -9.89 -4.85 -2.86
C PRO A 3 -9.43 -4.53 -1.43
N ASP A 4 -10.35 -4.10 -0.57
CA ASP A 4 -10.11 -4.00 0.88
C ASP A 4 -10.16 -5.39 1.52
N ASP A 5 -9.59 -5.53 2.72
CA ASP A 5 -9.68 -6.78 3.49
C ASP A 5 -10.48 -6.55 4.79
N ASN A 6 -10.87 -7.63 5.43
CA ASN A 6 -11.51 -7.61 6.73
C ASN A 6 -10.65 -8.40 7.74
N VAL A 7 -9.66 -7.72 8.29
CA VAL A 7 -8.66 -8.27 9.22
C VAL A 7 -9.04 -8.02 10.68
N ASN A 8 -8.41 -8.75 11.60
CA ASN A 8 -8.65 -8.59 13.04
C ASN A 8 -7.64 -7.64 13.70
N THR A 9 -6.74 -7.03 12.94
CA THR A 9 -5.72 -6.12 13.46
C THR A 9 -5.43 -5.00 12.49
N PHE A 10 -5.07 -3.84 13.02
CA PHE A 10 -4.45 -2.76 12.24
C PHE A 10 -3.37 -2.06 13.08
N LEU A 11 -2.56 -1.24 12.46
CA LEU A 11 -1.41 -0.60 13.08
C LEU A 11 -1.57 0.92 13.08
N VAL A 12 -1.29 1.56 14.22
CA VAL A 12 -1.12 3.02 14.29
C VAL A 12 0.36 3.31 14.51
N SER A 13 0.99 4.00 13.58
CA SER A 13 2.39 4.42 13.65
C SER A 13 2.47 5.90 14.03
N VAL A 14 3.39 6.21 14.92
CA VAL A 14 3.54 7.54 15.50
C VAL A 14 5.00 7.98 15.37
N ASP A 15 5.19 9.15 14.77
CA ASP A 15 6.39 9.95 14.89
C ASP A 15 6.06 11.19 15.72
N ALA A 16 6.58 11.29 16.93
CA ALA A 16 6.29 12.38 17.86
C ALA A 16 7.08 13.66 17.55
N GLY A 17 7.85 13.65 16.47
CA GLY A 17 8.68 14.77 16.01
C GLY A 17 10.15 14.65 16.41
N ALA A 18 11.01 15.28 15.62
CA ALA A 18 12.46 15.11 15.61
C ALA A 18 13.18 15.26 16.98
N ASN A 19 12.62 16.02 17.89
CA ASN A 19 13.20 16.27 19.22
C ASN A 19 12.38 15.62 20.35
N ALA A 20 11.50 14.66 20.03
CA ALA A 20 10.70 14.00 21.04
C ALA A 20 11.55 13.04 21.90
N THR A 21 11.37 13.12 23.20
CA THR A 21 11.94 12.16 24.15
C THR A 21 11.05 10.92 24.24
N LEU A 22 11.59 9.81 24.73
CA LEU A 22 10.79 8.60 25.00
C LEU A 22 9.59 8.88 25.90
N THR A 23 9.74 9.77 26.90
CA THR A 23 8.66 10.15 27.82
C THR A 23 7.52 10.82 27.04
N LYS A 24 7.85 11.81 26.20
CA LYS A 24 6.86 12.53 25.38
C LYS A 24 6.16 11.60 24.39
N THR A 25 6.91 10.71 23.75
CA THR A 25 6.35 9.71 22.85
C THR A 25 5.43 8.72 23.58
N ASN A 26 5.81 8.28 24.80
CA ASN A 26 4.98 7.43 25.63
C ASN A 26 3.67 8.14 26.06
N GLU A 27 3.73 9.40 26.43
CA GLU A 27 2.54 10.20 26.76
C GLU A 27 1.57 10.25 25.57
N LEU A 28 2.11 10.57 24.38
CA LEU A 28 1.31 10.59 23.16
C LEU A 28 0.71 9.22 22.81
N LEU A 29 1.49 8.13 22.92
CA LEU A 29 0.98 6.78 22.69
C LEU A 29 -0.16 6.42 23.67
N ARG A 30 -0.06 6.81 24.94
CA ARG A 30 -1.12 6.58 25.93
C ARG A 30 -2.39 7.38 25.66
N GLU A 31 -2.25 8.62 25.20
CA GLU A 31 -3.38 9.48 24.83
C GLU A 31 -4.12 8.91 23.60
N LEU A 32 -3.36 8.46 22.58
CA LEU A 32 -3.91 7.78 21.43
C LEU A 32 -4.61 6.48 21.82
N SER A 33 -3.97 5.67 22.66
CA SER A 33 -4.54 4.41 23.17
C SER A 33 -5.86 4.62 23.88
N ALA A 34 -5.96 5.63 24.75
CA ALA A 34 -7.20 5.98 25.43
C ALA A 34 -8.32 6.39 24.47
N THR A 35 -7.96 6.99 23.33
CA THR A 35 -8.92 7.36 22.28
C THR A 35 -9.35 6.13 21.46
N ILE A 36 -8.43 5.25 21.12
CA ILE A 36 -8.69 4.02 20.35
C ILE A 36 -9.57 3.06 21.15
N GLN A 37 -9.32 2.91 22.45
CA GLN A 37 -10.10 2.04 23.35
C GLN A 37 -11.58 2.43 23.50
N LYS A 38 -11.97 3.64 23.10
CA LYS A 38 -13.39 4.04 23.10
C LYS A 38 -14.22 3.30 22.06
N ASN A 39 -13.58 2.71 21.05
CA ASN A 39 -14.28 1.94 20.04
C ASN A 39 -14.63 0.55 20.59
N PRO A 40 -15.92 0.15 20.59
CA PRO A 40 -16.39 -1.10 21.23
C PRO A 40 -15.87 -2.38 20.56
N TYR A 41 -15.32 -2.28 19.34
CA TYR A 41 -14.76 -3.42 18.60
C TYR A 41 -13.26 -3.63 18.87
N VAL A 42 -12.62 -2.76 19.65
CA VAL A 42 -11.22 -2.93 20.07
C VAL A 42 -11.17 -3.81 21.32
N THR A 43 -10.44 -4.92 21.23
CA THR A 43 -10.27 -5.86 22.36
C THR A 43 -9.09 -5.49 23.24
N ASP A 44 -7.95 -5.25 22.64
CA ASP A 44 -6.71 -4.90 23.35
C ASP A 44 -5.76 -4.10 22.44
N LEU A 45 -4.75 -3.53 23.06
CA LEU A 45 -3.72 -2.69 22.43
C LEU A 45 -2.34 -3.14 22.88
N GLU A 46 -1.43 -3.25 21.93
CA GLU A 46 -0.01 -3.50 22.18
C GLU A 46 0.78 -2.23 21.82
N LEU A 47 1.51 -1.68 22.78
CA LEU A 47 2.28 -0.44 22.61
C LEU A 47 3.76 -0.77 22.48
N TYR A 48 4.37 -0.27 21.41
CA TYR A 48 5.78 -0.37 21.13
C TYR A 48 6.38 1.04 21.16
N LEU A 49 7.36 1.26 22.04
CA LEU A 49 7.94 2.57 22.31
C LEU A 49 9.42 2.58 21.91
N GLY A 50 9.79 3.48 21.02
CA GLY A 50 11.15 3.60 20.51
C GLY A 50 11.55 2.59 19.44
N GLU A 51 10.63 1.70 19.08
CA GLU A 51 10.81 0.64 18.10
C GLU A 51 9.49 0.31 17.39
N SER A 52 9.57 -0.47 16.31
CA SER A 52 8.40 -0.98 15.59
C SER A 52 7.74 -2.17 16.31
N ALA A 53 6.46 -2.39 16.03
CA ALA A 53 5.76 -3.62 16.37
C ALA A 53 6.43 -4.83 15.66
N PRO A 54 6.20 -6.07 16.12
CA PRO A 54 6.65 -7.26 15.40
C PRO A 54 6.21 -7.22 13.95
N GLU A 55 7.19 -7.40 13.05
CA GLU A 55 7.04 -7.15 11.62
C GLU A 55 6.22 -8.25 10.94
N ASP A 56 5.22 -7.82 10.19
CA ASP A 56 4.60 -8.62 9.14
C ASP A 56 5.22 -8.26 7.78
N PHE A 57 4.80 -8.93 6.71
CA PHE A 57 5.33 -8.68 5.38
C PHE A 57 5.00 -7.24 4.88
N ALA A 58 3.87 -6.68 5.27
CA ALA A 58 3.50 -5.31 4.93
C ALA A 58 4.40 -4.28 5.65
N ALA A 59 4.72 -4.52 6.91
CA ALA A 59 5.65 -3.71 7.70
C ALA A 59 7.06 -3.68 7.09
N LEU A 60 7.55 -4.83 6.61
CA LEU A 60 8.85 -4.91 5.91
C LEU A 60 8.86 -4.07 4.63
N VAL A 61 7.80 -4.13 3.82
CA VAL A 61 7.70 -3.34 2.58
C VAL A 61 7.60 -1.84 2.87
N ARG A 62 6.89 -1.44 3.93
CA ARG A 62 6.86 -0.05 4.37
C ARG A 62 8.20 0.44 4.93
N GLY A 63 9.03 -0.47 5.43
CA GLY A 63 10.30 -0.16 6.08
C GLY A 63 10.13 0.21 7.55
N ASP A 64 9.12 -0.36 8.23
CA ASP A 64 8.82 -0.09 9.64
C ASP A 64 10.00 -0.49 10.55
N ASN A 65 10.79 -1.50 10.16
CA ASN A 65 12.01 -1.92 10.84
C ASN A 65 13.11 -0.84 10.95
N LEU A 66 13.01 0.21 10.14
CA LEU A 66 13.91 1.37 10.19
C LEU A 66 13.43 2.42 11.20
N LEU A 67 12.21 2.31 11.71
CA LEU A 67 11.63 3.23 12.70
C LEU A 67 12.19 2.90 14.09
N ARG A 68 13.35 3.45 14.41
CA ARG A 68 14.03 3.31 15.71
C ARG A 68 14.44 4.66 16.23
N GLY A 69 14.20 4.88 17.51
CA GLY A 69 14.57 6.14 18.19
C GLY A 69 13.48 6.64 19.12
N SER A 70 13.83 7.62 19.96
CA SER A 70 12.95 8.15 21.01
C SER A 70 11.65 8.75 20.49
N GLN A 71 11.63 9.22 19.25
CA GLN A 71 10.48 9.86 18.63
C GLN A 71 9.47 8.86 18.04
N TYR A 72 9.86 7.60 17.84
CA TYR A 72 8.99 6.62 17.20
C TYR A 72 8.24 5.75 18.18
N GLY A 73 7.04 5.36 17.80
CA GLY A 73 6.27 4.34 18.48
C GLY A 73 5.15 3.80 17.61
N GLN A 74 4.69 2.59 17.95
CA GLN A 74 3.58 1.96 17.24
C GLN A 74 2.57 1.38 18.23
N ILE A 75 1.30 1.37 17.83
CA ILE A 75 0.20 0.74 18.55
C ILE A 75 -0.38 -0.31 17.62
N ARG A 76 -0.28 -1.59 17.97
CA ARG A 76 -1.04 -2.64 17.32
C ARG A 76 -2.42 -2.69 17.98
N VAL A 77 -3.45 -2.55 17.17
CA VAL A 77 -4.84 -2.55 17.59
C VAL A 77 -5.44 -3.89 17.24
N ASN A 78 -5.87 -4.65 18.25
CA ASN A 78 -6.53 -5.93 18.07
C ASN A 78 -8.05 -5.74 18.16
N LEU A 79 -8.77 -6.34 17.20
CA LEU A 79 -10.23 -6.21 17.08
C LEU A 79 -10.93 -7.50 17.46
N VAL A 80 -12.19 -7.38 17.85
CA VAL A 80 -13.11 -8.50 17.95
C VAL A 80 -13.05 -9.30 16.64
N ASN A 81 -13.09 -10.62 16.73
CA ASN A 81 -13.01 -11.51 15.57
C ASN A 81 -14.04 -11.12 14.50
N LYS A 82 -13.63 -11.11 13.24
CA LYS A 82 -14.44 -10.69 12.08
C LYS A 82 -15.79 -11.42 11.97
N HIS A 83 -15.89 -12.66 12.49
CA HIS A 83 -17.14 -13.43 12.52
C HIS A 83 -18.11 -13.02 13.63
N HIS A 84 -17.66 -12.23 14.59
CA HIS A 84 -18.43 -11.77 15.74
C HIS A 84 -18.73 -10.27 15.73
N ARG A 85 -18.48 -9.59 14.62
CA ARG A 85 -18.75 -8.15 14.47
C ARG A 85 -19.60 -7.87 13.23
N ALA A 86 -20.44 -6.83 13.34
CA ALA A 86 -21.37 -6.44 12.28
C ALA A 86 -20.73 -5.54 11.21
N ILE A 87 -19.55 -4.94 11.50
CA ILE A 87 -18.87 -4.00 10.61
C ILE A 87 -17.45 -4.48 10.26
N GLY A 88 -16.99 -4.12 9.07
CA GLY A 88 -15.66 -4.49 8.59
C GLY A 88 -14.53 -3.71 9.30
N SER A 89 -13.29 -4.24 9.24
CA SER A 89 -12.12 -3.57 9.82
C SER A 89 -11.91 -2.19 9.24
N HIS A 90 -12.10 -1.99 7.95
CA HIS A 90 -11.95 -0.69 7.29
C HIS A 90 -12.90 0.38 7.86
N GLN A 91 -14.15 0.01 8.19
CA GLN A 91 -15.09 0.94 8.82
C GLN A 91 -14.66 1.30 10.24
N ILE A 92 -14.14 0.32 11.01
CA ILE A 92 -13.60 0.54 12.36
C ILE A 92 -12.36 1.44 12.28
N ALA A 93 -11.43 1.13 11.39
CA ALA A 93 -10.22 1.93 11.15
C ALA A 93 -10.55 3.38 10.79
N THR A 94 -11.57 3.59 9.94
CA THR A 94 -12.08 4.92 9.59
C THR A 94 -12.63 5.67 10.80
N GLN A 95 -13.42 5.01 11.67
CA GLN A 95 -13.94 5.61 12.88
C GLN A 95 -12.81 5.98 13.86
N VAL A 96 -11.85 5.10 14.05
CA VAL A 96 -10.65 5.35 14.86
C VAL A 96 -9.86 6.52 14.30
N TYR A 97 -9.60 6.53 12.99
CA TYR A 97 -8.86 7.59 12.32
C TYR A 97 -9.48 8.97 12.54
N GLN A 98 -10.81 9.10 12.50
CA GLN A 98 -11.49 10.37 12.79
C GLN A 98 -11.18 10.91 14.19
N GLY A 99 -11.07 10.03 15.18
CA GLY A 99 -10.62 10.38 16.52
C GLY A 99 -9.17 10.82 16.59
N LEU A 100 -8.29 10.12 15.83
CA LEU A 100 -6.87 10.41 15.78
C LEU A 100 -6.57 11.75 15.06
N VAL A 101 -7.34 12.14 14.05
CA VAL A 101 -7.21 13.43 13.36
C VAL A 101 -7.38 14.60 14.32
N HIS A 102 -8.26 14.48 15.32
CA HIS A 102 -8.41 15.53 16.34
C HIS A 102 -7.15 15.67 17.19
N LEU A 103 -6.56 14.56 17.63
CA LEU A 103 -5.30 14.54 18.38
C LEU A 103 -4.11 15.01 17.53
N GLN A 104 -4.06 14.66 16.25
CA GLN A 104 -3.05 15.17 15.32
C GLN A 104 -3.02 16.71 15.28
N LYS A 105 -4.18 17.37 15.35
CA LYS A 105 -4.26 18.84 15.38
C LYS A 105 -3.74 19.45 16.70
N GLN A 106 -3.85 18.72 17.81
CA GLN A 106 -3.30 19.14 19.10
C GLN A 106 -1.78 18.96 19.18
N HIS A 107 -1.25 18.01 18.41
CA HIS A 107 0.18 17.70 18.31
C HIS A 107 0.72 17.97 16.88
N PRO A 108 0.84 19.24 16.45
CA PRO A 108 1.15 19.58 15.05
C PRO A 108 2.55 19.15 14.59
N GLN A 109 3.45 18.85 15.51
CA GLN A 109 4.81 18.35 15.20
C GLN A 109 4.88 16.84 15.09
N SER A 110 3.83 16.13 15.48
CA SER A 110 3.76 14.68 15.37
C SER A 110 3.10 14.24 14.05
N HIS A 111 3.43 13.04 13.60
CA HIS A 111 2.78 12.40 12.46
C HIS A 111 2.15 11.09 12.94
N ILE A 112 0.83 11.02 12.87
CA ILE A 112 0.04 9.85 13.29
C ILE A 112 -0.55 9.23 12.04
N LYS A 113 -0.26 7.96 11.78
CA LYS A 113 -0.71 7.22 10.60
C LYS A 113 -1.39 5.94 11.01
N LEU A 114 -2.44 5.57 10.30
CA LEU A 114 -3.14 4.31 10.50
C LEU A 114 -2.92 3.45 9.25
N PHE A 115 -2.50 2.20 9.46
CA PHE A 115 -2.24 1.24 8.40
C PHE A 115 -3.08 -0.01 8.59
N GLU A 116 -3.80 -0.39 7.56
CA GLU A 116 -4.44 -1.70 7.41
C GLU A 116 -3.56 -2.60 6.53
N SER A 117 -3.53 -3.90 6.83
CA SER A 117 -2.81 -4.86 5.96
C SER A 117 -3.63 -5.09 4.69
N PRO A 118 -3.06 -4.86 3.50
CA PRO A 118 -3.78 -5.11 2.25
C PRO A 118 -3.91 -6.62 1.99
N PRO A 119 -4.99 -7.08 1.34
CA PRO A 119 -5.18 -8.49 0.99
C PRO A 119 -4.31 -8.96 -0.18
N GLY A 120 -3.67 -8.04 -0.87
CA GLY A 120 -2.80 -8.29 -2.02
C GLY A 120 -1.32 -8.10 -1.70
N PRO A 121 -0.45 -8.03 -2.71
CA PRO A 121 0.95 -7.70 -2.52
C PRO A 121 1.08 -6.36 -1.81
N PRO A 122 1.82 -6.28 -0.69
CA PRO A 122 1.94 -5.04 0.05
C PRO A 122 2.74 -4.00 -0.73
N VAL A 123 2.32 -2.76 -0.58
CA VAL A 123 3.00 -1.57 -1.10
C VAL A 123 3.35 -0.66 0.07
N ARG A 124 4.28 0.26 -0.12
CA ARG A 124 4.66 1.22 0.91
C ARG A 124 3.50 2.14 1.28
N SER A 125 2.78 2.65 0.28
CA SER A 125 1.51 3.37 0.44
C SER A 125 0.70 3.27 -0.84
N GLN A 126 -0.59 3.60 -0.76
CA GLN A 126 -1.50 3.59 -1.92
C GLN A 126 -1.05 4.60 -2.97
N MET A 127 -0.69 5.81 -2.54
CA MET A 127 -0.16 6.85 -3.39
C MET A 127 1.29 7.15 -3.01
N GLU A 128 2.22 6.74 -3.85
CA GLU A 128 3.64 6.89 -3.62
C GLU A 128 4.30 7.56 -4.82
N ALA A 129 4.99 8.67 -4.58
CA ALA A 129 5.83 9.34 -5.55
C ALA A 129 7.30 9.11 -5.17
N GLY A 130 8.07 8.45 -6.02
CA GLY A 130 9.52 8.34 -5.91
C GLY A 130 10.19 9.49 -6.65
N LEU A 131 10.88 10.36 -5.93
CA LEU A 131 11.67 11.47 -6.46
C LEU A 131 13.12 11.05 -6.58
N TYR A 132 13.67 11.03 -7.77
CA TYR A 132 15.02 10.60 -8.09
C TYR A 132 15.86 11.76 -8.63
N GLY A 133 17.12 11.81 -8.27
CA GLY A 133 18.05 12.82 -8.80
C GLY A 133 19.40 12.84 -8.08
N PRO A 134 20.40 13.53 -8.65
CA PRO A 134 21.75 13.56 -8.10
C PRO A 134 21.87 14.46 -6.85
N ASN A 135 20.99 15.45 -6.71
CA ASN A 135 21.04 16.44 -5.62
C ASN A 135 19.98 16.13 -4.56
N TYR A 136 20.39 15.48 -3.47
CA TYR A 136 19.50 15.10 -2.39
C TYR A 136 18.78 16.29 -1.72
N ASN A 137 19.44 17.46 -1.60
CA ASN A 137 18.81 18.65 -1.00
C ASN A 137 17.69 19.21 -1.88
N GLU A 138 17.84 19.13 -3.20
CA GLU A 138 16.77 19.49 -4.15
C GLU A 138 15.59 18.53 -4.02
N LEU A 139 15.86 17.22 -3.96
CA LEU A 139 14.82 16.20 -3.75
C LEU A 139 14.05 16.43 -2.44
N ARG A 140 14.75 16.76 -1.34
CA ARG A 140 14.12 17.11 -0.05
C ARG A 140 13.19 18.31 -0.20
N SER A 141 13.64 19.37 -0.87
CA SER A 141 12.84 20.58 -1.08
C SER A 141 11.58 20.30 -1.89
N VAL A 142 11.70 19.53 -2.97
CA VAL A 142 10.57 19.13 -3.81
C VAL A 142 9.61 18.22 -3.03
N ALA A 143 10.12 17.23 -2.30
CA ALA A 143 9.29 16.34 -1.48
C ALA A 143 8.47 17.12 -0.46
N ASN A 144 9.10 18.05 0.28
CA ASN A 144 8.42 18.89 1.26
C ASN A 144 7.31 19.75 0.61
N LYS A 145 7.55 20.31 -0.58
CA LYS A 145 6.50 21.06 -1.31
C LYS A 145 5.35 20.17 -1.75
N ILE A 146 5.63 18.98 -2.25
CA ILE A 146 4.56 18.03 -2.63
C ILE A 146 3.73 17.67 -1.39
N THR A 147 4.39 17.38 -0.26
CA THR A 147 3.73 17.02 1.00
C THR A 147 2.89 18.17 1.56
N SER A 148 3.36 19.42 1.48
CA SER A 148 2.67 20.57 2.09
C SER A 148 1.69 21.29 1.18
N GLU A 149 1.91 21.28 -0.13
CA GLU A 149 1.14 22.12 -1.07
C GLU A 149 0.31 21.34 -2.07
N VAL A 150 0.72 20.13 -2.48
CA VAL A 150 0.04 19.33 -3.52
C VAL A 150 -0.89 18.29 -2.90
N TYR A 151 -0.36 17.37 -2.10
CA TYR A 151 -1.12 16.26 -1.54
C TYR A 151 -2.32 16.71 -0.68
N PRO A 152 -2.23 17.75 0.17
CA PRO A 152 -3.38 18.20 0.96
C PRO A 152 -4.55 18.75 0.14
N LYS A 153 -4.32 19.08 -1.14
CA LYS A 153 -5.37 19.59 -2.05
C LYS A 153 -6.06 18.49 -2.85
N ILE A 154 -5.58 17.25 -2.74
CA ILE A 154 -6.18 16.12 -3.42
C ILE A 154 -7.30 15.57 -2.54
N TYR A 155 -8.46 15.40 -3.12
CA TYR A 155 -9.62 14.86 -2.40
C TYR A 155 -9.34 13.47 -1.82
N GLY A 156 -9.66 13.29 -0.55
CA GLY A 156 -9.52 12.02 0.15
C GLY A 156 -8.12 11.69 0.63
N MET A 157 -7.11 12.53 0.40
CA MET A 157 -5.74 12.27 0.87
C MET A 157 -5.62 12.33 2.38
N ILE A 158 -5.06 11.28 2.94
CA ILE A 158 -4.76 11.11 4.37
C ILE A 158 -3.36 10.54 4.55
N ASN A 159 -2.85 10.48 5.77
CA ASN A 159 -1.52 9.92 6.12
C ASN A 159 -0.38 10.50 5.27
N ILE A 160 -0.48 11.78 4.91
CA ILE A 160 0.51 12.44 4.04
C ILE A 160 1.84 12.54 4.76
N ASP A 161 2.90 12.04 4.12
CA ASP A 161 4.26 12.07 4.66
C ASP A 161 5.31 11.96 3.56
N ASN A 162 6.57 12.08 3.95
CA ASN A 162 7.70 11.80 3.07
C ASN A 162 8.86 11.15 3.85
N SER A 163 9.80 10.58 3.13
CA SER A 163 10.96 9.90 3.71
C SER A 163 12.07 10.86 4.15
N VAL A 164 11.83 12.16 4.14
CA VAL A 164 12.78 13.17 4.59
C VAL A 164 12.76 13.27 6.11
N THR A 165 13.82 12.85 6.75
CA THR A 165 13.99 13.05 8.19
C THR A 165 14.24 14.55 8.47
N GLN A 166 13.51 15.10 9.45
CA GLN A 166 13.71 16.50 9.86
C GLN A 166 15.10 16.71 10.44
N ASP A 167 15.65 17.90 10.28
CA ASP A 167 16.94 18.24 10.83
C ASP A 167 16.87 18.30 12.36
N THR A 168 17.71 17.51 13.02
CA THR A 168 17.88 17.48 14.46
C THR A 168 19.27 17.95 14.81
N ASN A 169 19.40 18.67 15.93
CA ASN A 169 20.69 19.02 16.47
C ASN A 169 21.22 17.86 17.30
N GLN A 170 22.49 17.56 17.14
CA GLN A 170 23.22 16.62 17.98
C GLN A 170 24.42 17.28 18.62
N TYR A 171 24.79 16.82 19.80
CA TYR A 171 26.04 17.19 20.42
C TYR A 171 27.07 16.13 20.09
N ARG A 172 28.15 16.55 19.41
CA ARG A 172 29.30 15.71 19.07
C ARG A 172 30.43 16.00 20.03
N ILE A 173 30.90 14.98 20.73
CA ILE A 173 32.08 15.10 21.60
C ILE A 173 33.29 14.73 20.75
N GLU A 174 34.13 15.69 20.44
CA GLU A 174 35.37 15.52 19.70
C GLU A 174 36.55 15.36 20.66
N ILE A 175 37.25 14.24 20.55
CA ILE A 175 38.36 13.89 21.43
C ILE A 175 39.66 14.38 20.78
N ASN A 176 40.42 15.24 21.48
CA ASN A 176 41.75 15.64 21.04
C ASN A 176 42.77 14.56 21.35
N HIS A 177 43.11 13.77 20.34
CA HIS A 177 44.02 12.60 20.47
C HIS A 177 45.38 12.99 21.05
N ASN A 178 45.95 14.15 20.66
CA ASN A 178 47.26 14.59 21.17
C ASN A 178 47.17 14.96 22.66
N ALA A 179 46.15 15.71 23.04
CA ALA A 179 45.92 16.11 24.44
C ALA A 179 45.68 14.88 25.34
N VAL A 180 44.96 13.88 24.83
CA VAL A 180 44.70 12.60 25.53
C VAL A 180 45.99 11.84 25.78
N MET A 181 46.86 11.69 24.76
CA MET A 181 48.12 10.99 24.90
C MET A 181 49.10 11.73 25.86
N LEU A 182 49.17 13.05 25.78
CA LEU A 182 49.97 13.88 26.72
C LEU A 182 49.45 13.76 28.16
N ALA A 183 48.15 13.57 28.35
CA ALA A 183 47.55 13.37 29.67
C ALA A 183 47.77 11.93 30.23
N GLY A 184 48.47 11.05 29.50
CA GLY A 184 48.70 9.64 29.91
C GLY A 184 47.44 8.78 29.80
N LEU A 185 46.54 9.10 28.87
CA LEU A 185 45.31 8.34 28.58
C LEU A 185 45.37 7.73 27.17
N ALA A 186 44.64 6.65 26.94
CA ALA A 186 44.44 6.10 25.60
C ALA A 186 43.12 6.65 24.99
N PRO A 187 43.12 7.12 23.73
CA PRO A 187 41.89 7.67 23.10
C PRO A 187 40.71 6.68 23.13
N LYS A 188 40.97 5.39 22.94
CA LYS A 188 39.97 4.33 23.02
C LYS A 188 39.30 4.26 24.39
N THR A 189 40.09 4.36 25.46
CA THR A 189 39.60 4.31 26.84
C THR A 189 38.72 5.54 27.11
N VAL A 190 39.18 6.74 26.71
CA VAL A 190 38.40 7.97 26.85
C VAL A 190 37.05 7.84 26.13
N ALA A 191 37.02 7.36 24.88
CA ALA A 191 35.80 7.17 24.13
C ALA A 191 34.82 6.18 24.80
N GLN A 192 35.36 5.09 25.34
CA GLN A 192 34.57 4.07 26.07
C GLN A 192 33.97 4.62 27.36
N GLU A 193 34.80 5.33 28.18
CA GLU A 193 34.32 5.92 29.43
C GLU A 193 33.27 7.03 29.17
N VAL A 194 33.51 7.90 28.20
CA VAL A 194 32.53 8.92 27.78
C VAL A 194 31.22 8.26 27.30
N SER A 195 31.33 7.22 26.47
CA SER A 195 30.14 6.46 26.01
C SER A 195 29.39 5.82 27.19
N ALA A 196 30.10 5.25 28.16
CA ALA A 196 29.50 4.64 29.35
C ALA A 196 28.77 5.69 30.20
N LEU A 197 29.32 6.90 30.36
CA LEU A 197 28.72 7.98 31.13
C LEU A 197 27.42 8.49 30.49
N PHE A 198 27.37 8.64 29.16
CA PHE A 198 26.21 9.22 28.48
C PHE A 198 25.18 8.19 28.01
N LYS A 199 25.61 7.10 27.35
CA LYS A 199 24.71 6.03 26.89
C LYS A 199 24.34 5.06 28.01
N GLY A 200 25.25 4.84 28.92
CA GLY A 200 25.17 3.79 29.94
C GLY A 200 25.87 2.52 29.50
N ILE A 201 26.22 1.73 30.49
CA ILE A 201 26.78 0.38 30.32
C ILE A 201 25.97 -0.59 31.15
N SER A 202 25.67 -1.74 30.60
CA SER A 202 25.07 -2.83 31.36
C SER A 202 26.14 -3.49 32.23
N ILE A 203 25.92 -3.46 33.53
CA ILE A 203 26.84 -4.06 34.53
C ILE A 203 26.38 -5.43 35.05
N GLY A 204 25.19 -5.84 34.67
CA GLY A 204 24.61 -7.13 35.05
C GLY A 204 23.06 -7.13 34.85
N ASN A 205 22.47 -8.20 35.33
CA ASN A 205 21.04 -8.37 35.33
C ASN A 205 20.49 -8.40 36.76
N ALA A 206 19.37 -7.76 36.98
CA ALA A 206 18.59 -7.96 38.19
C ALA A 206 17.87 -9.32 38.10
N HIS A 207 17.98 -10.10 39.16
CA HIS A 207 17.31 -11.41 39.22
C HIS A 207 15.96 -11.28 39.94
N GLU A 208 14.97 -10.78 39.22
CA GLU A 208 13.59 -10.71 39.70
C GLU A 208 12.86 -12.04 39.46
N PRO A 209 12.34 -12.73 40.49
CA PRO A 209 11.76 -14.08 40.35
C PRO A 209 10.58 -14.18 39.36
N ASN A 210 9.86 -13.07 39.15
CA ASN A 210 8.66 -13.02 38.29
C ASN A 210 8.86 -12.26 36.97
N ALA A 211 10.09 -11.81 36.68
CA ALA A 211 10.36 -11.12 35.42
C ALA A 211 10.34 -12.11 34.24
N ARG A 212 9.56 -11.80 33.22
CA ARG A 212 9.51 -12.60 31.97
C ARG A 212 10.77 -12.46 31.13
N GLN A 213 11.52 -11.38 31.30
CA GLN A 213 12.76 -11.08 30.59
C GLN A 213 13.80 -10.59 31.60
N PRO A 214 15.12 -10.81 31.34
CA PRO A 214 16.19 -10.29 32.18
C PRO A 214 16.13 -8.77 32.26
N GLU A 215 16.11 -8.22 33.46
CA GLU A 215 16.20 -6.77 33.69
C GLU A 215 17.66 -6.36 33.79
N HIS A 216 18.12 -5.51 32.85
CA HIS A 216 19.50 -5.04 32.81
C HIS A 216 19.74 -3.93 33.83
N ILE A 217 20.79 -4.05 34.61
CA ILE A 217 21.27 -2.97 35.49
C ILE A 217 22.14 -2.04 34.64
N ILE A 218 21.66 -0.83 34.37
CA ILE A 218 22.37 0.15 33.56
C ILE A 218 23.00 1.23 34.43
N LEU A 219 24.32 1.33 34.38
CA LEU A 219 25.08 2.41 35.02
C LEU A 219 25.27 3.56 34.02
N ARG A 220 24.77 4.76 34.34
CA ARG A 220 24.93 5.97 33.54
C ARG A 220 24.78 7.22 34.39
N LEU A 221 25.17 8.39 33.86
CA LEU A 221 24.92 9.68 34.50
C LEU A 221 23.40 9.93 34.69
N PRO A 222 23.00 10.60 35.76
CA PRO A 222 21.61 11.05 35.93
C PRO A 222 21.14 11.88 34.74
N GLN A 223 19.86 11.83 34.42
CA GLN A 223 19.29 12.55 33.27
C GLN A 223 19.64 14.03 33.26
N LYS A 224 19.41 14.72 34.39
CA LYS A 224 19.73 16.15 34.53
C LYS A 224 21.18 16.51 34.23
N ALA A 225 22.15 15.64 34.56
CA ALA A 225 23.55 15.82 34.26
C ALA A 225 23.89 15.63 32.78
N ARG A 226 23.10 14.80 32.04
CA ARG A 226 23.30 14.55 30.60
C ARG A 226 22.71 15.62 29.70
N GLU A 227 21.80 16.44 30.22
CA GLU A 227 21.10 17.50 29.46
C GLU A 227 21.91 18.82 29.38
N VAL A 228 22.97 18.94 30.14
CA VAL A 228 23.73 20.18 30.23
C VAL A 228 25.06 20.06 29.49
N ALA A 229 25.28 20.90 28.48
CA ALA A 229 26.55 20.97 27.73
C ALA A 229 27.77 21.17 28.65
N GLN A 230 27.57 21.81 29.78
CA GLN A 230 28.60 22.11 30.77
C GLN A 230 29.08 20.90 31.58
N VAL A 231 28.42 19.72 31.42
CA VAL A 231 28.80 18.51 32.15
C VAL A 231 30.25 18.09 31.86
N LEU A 232 30.78 18.38 30.66
CA LEU A 232 32.18 18.08 30.33
C LEU A 232 33.18 18.78 31.24
N ASN A 233 32.84 19.96 31.78
CA ASN A 233 33.70 20.68 32.71
C ASN A 233 33.72 20.05 34.10
N GLN A 234 32.73 19.25 34.45
CA GLN A 234 32.58 18.64 35.76
C GLN A 234 33.09 17.18 35.78
N LEU A 235 33.27 16.59 34.62
CA LEU A 235 33.75 15.21 34.51
C LEU A 235 35.26 15.13 34.46
N CYS A 236 35.81 14.21 35.21
CA CYS A 236 37.25 13.92 35.22
C CYS A 236 37.47 12.43 34.94
N LEU A 237 38.47 12.12 34.14
CA LEU A 237 38.94 10.76 33.91
C LEU A 237 40.26 10.54 34.66
N LYS A 238 40.47 9.31 35.10
CA LYS A 238 41.68 8.96 35.88
C LYS A 238 42.72 8.36 34.94
N ASN A 239 43.93 8.97 34.91
CA ASN A 239 45.03 8.44 34.11
C ASN A 239 45.75 7.26 34.82
N GLN A 240 46.74 6.65 34.14
CA GLN A 240 47.53 5.59 34.70
C GLN A 240 48.31 5.98 35.98
N GLN A 241 48.61 7.25 36.15
CA GLN A 241 49.28 7.82 37.32
C GLN A 241 48.32 8.21 38.45
N GLN A 242 47.04 7.81 38.35
CA GLN A 242 45.99 8.11 39.32
C GLN A 242 45.61 9.61 39.38
N GLN A 243 46.03 10.44 38.40
CA GLN A 243 45.69 11.84 38.34
C GLN A 243 44.31 12.04 37.68
N LEU A 244 43.52 12.96 38.18
CA LEU A 244 42.22 13.34 37.62
C LEU A 244 42.42 14.34 36.50
N ILE A 245 42.11 13.96 35.30
CA ILE A 245 42.19 14.79 34.10
C ILE A 245 40.78 15.31 33.75
N PRO A 246 40.50 16.63 33.81
CA PRO A 246 39.22 17.17 33.40
C PRO A 246 38.92 16.84 31.93
N LEU A 247 37.73 16.37 31.64
CA LEU A 247 37.32 15.98 30.28
C LEU A 247 37.36 17.17 29.32
N ALA A 248 37.05 18.37 29.78
CA ALA A 248 37.13 19.61 29.00
C ALA A 248 38.55 19.98 28.51
N LYS A 249 39.62 19.41 29.08
CA LYS A 249 41.00 19.59 28.57
C LYS A 249 41.35 18.70 27.41
N ILE A 250 40.61 17.59 27.24
CA ILE A 250 40.94 16.53 26.28
C ILE A 250 39.82 16.28 25.28
N ALA A 251 38.65 16.92 25.46
CA ALA A 251 37.52 16.82 24.55
C ALA A 251 36.76 18.15 24.46
N THR A 252 36.20 18.42 23.30
CA THR A 252 35.34 19.58 23.02
C THR A 252 33.96 19.14 22.60
N LEU A 253 32.94 19.93 22.93
CA LEU A 253 31.56 19.69 22.55
C LEU A 253 31.21 20.62 21.40
N HIS A 254 30.82 20.02 20.29
CA HIS A 254 30.32 20.73 19.12
C HIS A 254 28.83 20.45 18.94
N GLU A 255 28.05 21.51 18.72
CA GLU A 255 26.69 21.40 18.27
C GLU A 255 26.72 21.26 16.75
N ASP A 256 26.17 20.20 16.23
CA ASP A 256 26.15 19.86 14.82
C ASP A 256 24.77 19.30 14.43
N LYS A 257 24.49 19.22 13.15
CA LYS A 257 23.28 18.55 12.67
C LYS A 257 23.53 17.06 12.55
N GLU A 258 22.56 16.28 12.99
CA GLU A 258 22.60 14.83 12.83
C GLU A 258 22.63 14.47 11.34
N GLU A 259 23.53 13.57 10.97
CA GLU A 259 23.56 13.01 9.63
C GLU A 259 22.31 12.20 9.35
N LYS A 260 21.66 12.45 8.20
CA LYS A 260 20.41 11.82 7.83
C LYS A 260 20.63 10.62 6.95
N PRO A 261 19.78 9.57 7.06
CA PRO A 261 19.82 8.46 6.13
C PRO A 261 19.46 8.94 4.72
N ILE A 262 20.21 8.50 3.73
CA ILE A 262 19.93 8.74 2.32
C ILE A 262 19.50 7.42 1.70
N PHE A 263 18.25 7.36 1.26
CA PHE A 263 17.74 6.21 0.54
C PHE A 263 18.24 6.22 -0.91
N THR A 264 18.64 5.06 -1.39
CA THR A 264 19.02 4.85 -2.78
C THR A 264 18.25 3.69 -3.37
N LYS A 265 17.77 3.85 -4.59
CA LYS A 265 17.16 2.79 -5.38
C LYS A 265 17.76 2.83 -6.78
N ASP A 266 18.11 1.65 -7.32
CA ASP A 266 18.76 1.54 -8.63
C ASP A 266 20.00 2.46 -8.74
N GLN A 267 20.79 2.51 -7.64
CA GLN A 267 22.00 3.31 -7.46
C GLN A 267 21.80 4.84 -7.60
N THR A 268 20.58 5.34 -7.50
CA THR A 268 20.24 6.75 -7.56
C THR A 268 19.60 7.19 -6.25
N PRO A 269 19.98 8.33 -5.66
CA PRO A 269 19.30 8.85 -4.48
C PRO A 269 17.81 9.03 -4.74
N VAL A 270 16.99 8.65 -3.76
CA VAL A 270 15.53 8.71 -3.85
C VAL A 270 14.93 9.29 -2.58
N VAL A 271 13.89 10.11 -2.75
CA VAL A 271 13.01 10.55 -1.67
C VAL A 271 11.59 10.12 -2.03
N TYR A 272 10.93 9.43 -1.10
CA TYR A 272 9.55 9.00 -1.27
C TYR A 272 8.60 10.01 -0.65
N VAL A 273 7.53 10.34 -1.37
CA VAL A 273 6.37 11.07 -0.85
C VAL A 273 5.20 10.11 -0.84
N THR A 274 4.60 9.90 0.31
CA THR A 274 3.59 8.89 0.55
C THR A 274 2.27 9.50 0.98
N GLY A 275 1.18 8.80 0.74
CA GLY A 275 -0.15 9.16 1.22
C GLY A 275 -1.13 8.03 0.98
N GLU A 276 -2.18 8.00 1.79
CA GLU A 276 -3.29 7.08 1.63
C GLU A 276 -4.52 7.82 1.12
N VAL A 277 -5.44 7.12 0.52
CA VAL A 277 -6.64 7.71 -0.08
C VAL A 277 -7.88 7.10 0.55
N LEU A 278 -8.75 7.95 1.10
CA LEU A 278 -10.01 7.56 1.71
C LEU A 278 -11.20 8.06 0.88
N GLY A 279 -12.14 7.17 0.57
CA GLY A 279 -13.37 7.49 -0.14
C GLY A 279 -13.22 7.81 -1.63
N THR A 280 -12.03 7.59 -2.21
CA THR A 280 -11.79 7.71 -3.66
C THR A 280 -10.71 6.71 -4.12
N SER A 281 -10.51 6.61 -5.43
CA SER A 281 -9.51 5.70 -5.99
C SER A 281 -8.11 6.33 -6.01
N PRO A 282 -7.04 5.57 -5.69
CA PRO A 282 -5.67 6.00 -5.92
C PRO A 282 -5.41 6.49 -7.35
N ALA A 283 -6.09 5.92 -8.35
CA ALA A 283 -5.98 6.35 -9.74
C ALA A 283 -6.42 7.81 -9.96
N TYR A 284 -7.51 8.23 -9.33
CA TYR A 284 -7.96 9.63 -9.41
C TYR A 284 -7.02 10.57 -8.66
N ALA A 285 -6.51 10.14 -7.50
CA ALA A 285 -5.56 10.90 -6.72
C ALA A 285 -4.25 11.15 -7.50
N VAL A 286 -3.68 10.11 -8.11
CA VAL A 286 -2.46 10.20 -8.95
C VAL A 286 -2.70 11.07 -10.18
N THR A 287 -3.85 10.92 -10.85
CA THR A 287 -4.19 11.75 -12.02
C THR A 287 -4.33 13.22 -11.62
N SER A 288 -4.97 13.50 -10.49
CA SER A 288 -5.10 14.85 -9.94
C SER A 288 -3.75 15.46 -9.60
N ALA A 289 -2.89 14.72 -8.88
CA ALA A 289 -1.52 15.12 -8.57
C ALA A 289 -0.70 15.41 -9.83
N THR A 290 -0.76 14.50 -10.81
CA THR A 290 -0.05 14.66 -12.09
C THR A 290 -0.47 15.94 -12.81
N ASN A 291 -1.77 16.24 -12.84
CA ASN A 291 -2.30 17.44 -13.47
C ASN A 291 -1.88 18.72 -12.71
N MET A 292 -1.82 18.67 -11.38
CA MET A 292 -1.36 19.78 -10.56
C MET A 292 0.12 20.03 -10.77
N LEU A 293 0.96 18.99 -10.77
CA LEU A 293 2.40 19.11 -10.95
C LEU A 293 2.82 19.62 -12.35
N LYS A 294 1.95 19.52 -13.35
CA LYS A 294 2.18 20.07 -14.69
C LYS A 294 1.92 21.57 -14.80
N LYS A 295 1.22 22.17 -13.85
CA LYS A 295 0.74 23.57 -13.93
C LYS A 295 1.35 24.45 -12.83
N PRO A 296 1.67 25.72 -13.11
CA PRO A 296 1.98 26.68 -12.05
C PRO A 296 0.79 26.84 -11.08
N PRO A 297 1.01 27.07 -9.77
CA PRO A 297 2.29 27.29 -9.10
C PRO A 297 3.03 26.01 -8.69
N PHE A 298 2.49 24.82 -8.94
CA PHE A 298 3.00 23.52 -8.46
C PHE A 298 4.03 22.88 -9.40
N SER A 299 4.27 23.46 -10.57
CA SER A 299 5.29 23.02 -11.49
C SER A 299 6.69 23.29 -10.90
N MET A 300 7.31 22.25 -10.37
CA MET A 300 8.57 22.33 -9.62
C MET A 300 9.80 22.00 -10.48
N GLY A 301 9.66 21.98 -11.79
CA GLY A 301 10.75 21.57 -12.70
C GLY A 301 11.09 20.08 -12.63
N VAL A 302 10.20 19.27 -12.06
CA VAL A 302 10.37 17.83 -11.95
C VAL A 302 9.83 17.16 -13.21
N GLU A 303 10.66 16.34 -13.82
CA GLU A 303 10.26 15.51 -14.96
C GLU A 303 9.41 14.34 -14.46
N ASN A 304 8.13 14.31 -14.86
CA ASN A 304 7.24 13.19 -14.53
C ASN A 304 7.43 12.06 -15.54
N LEU A 305 8.06 10.99 -15.12
CA LEU A 305 8.33 9.81 -15.94
C LEU A 305 7.16 8.79 -15.91
N GLY A 306 6.10 9.09 -15.16
CA GLY A 306 4.89 8.26 -15.11
C GLY A 306 5.10 6.94 -14.37
N PHE A 307 4.64 5.85 -14.97
CA PHE A 307 4.64 4.50 -14.38
C PHE A 307 5.62 3.54 -15.06
N HIS A 308 6.37 4.00 -16.05
CA HIS A 308 7.28 3.13 -16.80
C HIS A 308 8.54 2.79 -16.01
N GLU A 309 9.04 1.56 -16.21
CA GLU A 309 10.25 1.04 -15.56
C GLU A 309 11.56 1.56 -16.16
N SER A 310 11.57 2.71 -16.80
CA SER A 310 12.83 3.31 -17.20
C SER A 310 13.67 3.59 -15.96
N GLN A 311 14.92 3.14 -15.94
CA GLN A 311 15.84 3.47 -14.86
C GLN A 311 15.98 4.99 -14.78
N PRO A 312 15.95 5.57 -13.55
CA PRO A 312 16.17 6.99 -13.39
C PRO A 312 17.50 7.41 -14.02
N ASN A 313 17.48 8.48 -14.79
CA ASN A 313 18.74 9.04 -15.33
C ASN A 313 19.51 9.72 -14.20
N ARG A 314 20.66 9.17 -13.83
CA ARG A 314 21.51 9.70 -12.75
C ARG A 314 21.98 11.14 -12.94
N PHE A 315 22.04 11.59 -14.19
CA PHE A 315 22.56 12.90 -14.55
C PHE A 315 21.45 13.91 -14.85
N ALA A 316 20.21 13.48 -14.91
CA ALA A 316 19.07 14.37 -15.11
C ALA A 316 18.71 15.10 -13.81
N LYS A 317 18.00 16.20 -13.95
CA LYS A 317 17.37 16.91 -12.82
C LYS A 317 16.37 15.99 -12.12
N SER A 318 15.73 16.49 -11.08
CA SER A 318 14.74 15.73 -10.32
C SER A 318 13.67 15.08 -11.20
N GLN A 319 13.53 13.77 -11.06
CA GLN A 319 12.58 12.94 -11.80
C GLN A 319 11.57 12.32 -10.84
N LEU A 320 10.32 12.19 -11.26
CA LEU A 320 9.25 11.60 -10.46
C LEU A 320 8.71 10.35 -11.13
N PHE A 321 8.64 9.27 -10.37
CA PHE A 321 7.92 8.05 -10.73
C PHE A 321 6.75 7.84 -9.79
N TRP A 322 5.60 7.51 -10.34
CA TRP A 322 4.48 7.02 -9.58
C TRP A 322 4.67 5.54 -9.26
N LEU A 323 4.65 5.24 -7.98
CA LEU A 323 4.82 3.91 -7.40
C LEU A 323 3.53 3.51 -6.65
N GLY A 324 3.68 2.62 -5.68
CA GLY A 324 2.57 2.23 -4.79
C GLY A 324 1.48 1.41 -5.49
N GLU A 325 0.26 1.50 -4.97
CA GLU A 325 -0.87 0.68 -5.46
C GLU A 325 -1.23 0.97 -6.91
N MET A 326 -1.10 2.24 -7.34
CA MET A 326 -1.44 2.60 -8.72
C MET A 326 -0.57 1.88 -9.74
N ARG A 327 0.74 1.79 -9.49
CA ARG A 327 1.65 1.04 -10.37
C ARG A 327 1.29 -0.44 -10.41
N LEU A 328 1.11 -1.04 -9.22
CA LEU A 328 0.72 -2.44 -9.11
C LEU A 328 -0.60 -2.72 -9.84
N THR A 329 -1.59 -1.85 -9.67
CA THR A 329 -2.88 -1.95 -10.37
C THR A 329 -2.68 -1.93 -11.89
N LEU A 330 -1.90 -0.99 -12.42
CA LEU A 330 -1.65 -0.91 -13.87
C LEU A 330 -0.91 -2.15 -14.39
N ASP A 331 0.08 -2.65 -13.67
CA ASP A 331 0.82 -3.85 -14.05
C ASP A 331 -0.13 -5.08 -14.09
N VAL A 332 -0.97 -5.26 -13.06
CA VAL A 332 -1.96 -6.34 -12.99
C VAL A 332 -2.95 -6.25 -14.16
N PHE A 333 -3.53 -5.06 -14.41
CA PHE A 333 -4.48 -4.90 -15.51
C PHE A 333 -3.85 -5.09 -16.89
N ARG A 334 -2.60 -4.65 -17.07
CA ARG A 334 -1.84 -4.89 -18.31
C ARG A 334 -1.60 -6.39 -18.52
N ASP A 335 -1.14 -7.09 -17.49
CA ASP A 335 -0.76 -8.50 -17.59
C ASP A 335 -1.99 -9.40 -17.76
N LEU A 336 -3.05 -9.16 -16.96
CA LEU A 336 -4.33 -9.85 -17.14
C LEU A 336 -4.97 -9.53 -18.49
N GLY A 337 -4.94 -8.26 -18.92
CA GLY A 337 -5.46 -7.84 -20.21
C GLY A 337 -4.71 -8.45 -21.39
N SER A 338 -3.38 -8.48 -21.34
CA SER A 338 -2.57 -9.12 -22.38
C SER A 338 -2.80 -10.63 -22.45
N ALA A 339 -2.85 -11.31 -21.30
CA ALA A 339 -3.16 -12.73 -21.22
C ALA A 339 -4.57 -13.03 -21.79
N PHE A 340 -5.54 -12.14 -21.49
CA PHE A 340 -6.90 -12.28 -22.02
C PHE A 340 -6.95 -12.12 -23.54
N ILE A 341 -6.23 -11.15 -24.11
CA ILE A 341 -6.12 -10.97 -25.55
C ILE A 341 -5.52 -12.23 -26.23
N VAL A 342 -4.44 -12.76 -25.64
CA VAL A 342 -3.84 -14.02 -26.15
C VAL A 342 -4.83 -15.17 -26.10
N ALA A 343 -5.57 -15.31 -25.00
CA ALA A 343 -6.60 -16.35 -24.87
C ALA A 343 -7.71 -16.19 -25.92
N ILE A 344 -8.18 -14.96 -26.18
CA ILE A 344 -9.18 -14.66 -27.22
C ILE A 344 -8.65 -15.07 -28.60
N VAL A 345 -7.41 -14.74 -28.93
CA VAL A 345 -6.80 -15.10 -30.22
C VAL A 345 -6.69 -16.63 -30.36
N LEU A 346 -6.25 -17.33 -29.31
CA LEU A 346 -6.16 -18.79 -29.34
C LEU A 346 -7.53 -19.47 -29.49
N ILE A 347 -8.56 -18.97 -28.78
CA ILE A 347 -9.94 -19.45 -28.94
C ILE A 347 -10.42 -19.22 -30.37
N TYR A 348 -10.14 -18.04 -30.95
CA TYR A 348 -10.51 -17.73 -32.33
C TYR A 348 -9.88 -18.70 -33.33
N ILE A 349 -8.58 -18.98 -33.21
CA ILE A 349 -7.85 -19.91 -34.06
C ILE A 349 -8.46 -21.33 -33.95
N LEU A 350 -8.70 -21.78 -32.71
CA LEU A 350 -9.27 -23.10 -32.45
C LEU A 350 -10.68 -23.23 -33.04
N LEU A 351 -11.53 -22.23 -32.85
CA LEU A 351 -12.89 -22.24 -33.40
C LEU A 351 -12.86 -22.16 -34.94
N THR A 352 -11.92 -21.38 -35.51
CA THR A 352 -11.75 -21.30 -36.97
C THR A 352 -11.34 -22.64 -37.54
N ALA A 353 -10.45 -23.38 -36.91
CA ALA A 353 -10.07 -24.71 -37.31
C ALA A 353 -11.24 -25.73 -37.20
N PHE A 354 -12.04 -25.59 -36.13
CA PHE A 354 -13.19 -26.49 -35.88
C PHE A 354 -14.33 -26.26 -36.88
N TYR A 355 -14.72 -24.99 -37.12
CA TYR A 355 -15.82 -24.63 -38.01
C TYR A 355 -15.39 -24.47 -39.48
N GLN A 356 -14.12 -24.52 -39.79
CA GLN A 356 -13.55 -24.22 -41.12
C GLN A 356 -14.13 -22.93 -41.73
N SER A 357 -14.37 -21.93 -40.89
CA SER A 357 -14.95 -20.64 -41.21
C SER A 357 -14.30 -19.53 -40.38
N PHE A 358 -14.05 -18.39 -40.99
CA PHE A 358 -13.54 -17.23 -40.28
C PHE A 358 -14.66 -16.38 -39.62
N PHE A 359 -15.89 -16.48 -40.14
CA PHE A 359 -17.01 -15.66 -39.68
C PHE A 359 -17.77 -16.25 -38.48
N ILE A 360 -17.98 -17.55 -38.48
CA ILE A 360 -18.71 -18.23 -37.38
C ILE A 360 -18.03 -17.99 -36.04
N PRO A 361 -16.69 -18.11 -35.88
CA PRO A 361 -16.00 -17.77 -34.64
C PRO A 361 -16.18 -16.29 -34.22
N LEU A 362 -16.18 -15.35 -35.15
CA LEU A 362 -16.43 -13.95 -34.86
C LEU A 362 -17.83 -13.69 -34.29
N ILE A 363 -18.84 -14.39 -34.81
CA ILE A 363 -20.21 -14.32 -34.33
C ILE A 363 -20.27 -14.89 -32.89
N ILE A 364 -19.67 -16.06 -32.65
CA ILE A 364 -19.62 -16.71 -31.32
C ILE A 364 -18.95 -15.79 -30.31
N MET A 365 -17.78 -15.24 -30.65
CA MET A 365 -16.99 -14.38 -29.79
C MET A 365 -17.57 -12.98 -29.62
N GLY A 366 -18.44 -12.55 -30.53
CA GLY A 366 -19.19 -11.29 -30.43
C GLY A 366 -20.04 -11.18 -29.17
N ALA A 367 -20.28 -12.29 -28.49
CA ALA A 367 -20.94 -12.32 -27.18
C ALA A 367 -20.04 -11.80 -26.02
N ILE A 368 -18.71 -11.83 -26.16
CA ILE A 368 -17.78 -11.39 -25.09
C ILE A 368 -17.98 -9.91 -24.74
N PRO A 369 -17.98 -8.94 -25.67
CA PRO A 369 -18.23 -7.53 -25.33
C PRO A 369 -19.57 -7.28 -24.65
N LEU A 370 -20.57 -8.13 -24.88
CA LEU A 370 -21.91 -7.97 -24.28
C LEU A 370 -21.88 -8.18 -22.76
N THR A 371 -20.90 -8.91 -22.25
CA THR A 371 -20.74 -9.11 -20.79
C THR A 371 -20.48 -7.79 -20.07
N VAL A 372 -19.75 -6.89 -20.69
CA VAL A 372 -19.38 -5.58 -20.15
C VAL A 372 -20.63 -4.72 -19.85
N ILE A 373 -21.69 -4.89 -20.66
CA ILE A 373 -22.99 -4.20 -20.49
C ILE A 373 -23.65 -4.59 -19.15
N GLY A 374 -23.38 -5.80 -18.64
CA GLY A 374 -23.86 -6.20 -17.32
C GLY A 374 -22.90 -5.84 -16.20
N VAL A 375 -21.60 -6.02 -16.42
CA VAL A 375 -20.57 -5.90 -15.38
C VAL A 375 -20.49 -4.47 -14.82
N PHE A 376 -20.35 -3.44 -15.64
CA PHE A 376 -20.22 -2.07 -15.14
C PHE A 376 -21.46 -1.54 -14.43
N PRO A 377 -22.70 -1.70 -14.98
CA PRO A 377 -23.89 -1.35 -14.22
C PRO A 377 -24.04 -2.15 -12.92
N GLY A 378 -23.64 -3.41 -12.90
CA GLY A 378 -23.63 -4.22 -11.69
C GLY A 378 -22.76 -3.65 -10.59
N HIS A 379 -21.53 -3.27 -10.92
CA HIS A 379 -20.62 -2.59 -9.99
C HIS A 379 -21.18 -1.25 -9.50
N TRP A 380 -21.77 -0.48 -10.39
CA TRP A 380 -22.42 0.79 -10.04
C TRP A 380 -23.62 0.59 -9.10
N LEU A 381 -24.49 -0.37 -9.39
CA LEU A 381 -25.66 -0.68 -8.58
C LEU A 381 -25.30 -1.16 -7.17
N MET A 382 -24.25 -1.97 -7.07
CA MET A 382 -23.75 -2.48 -5.78
C MET A 382 -22.84 -1.50 -5.06
N ASN A 383 -22.58 -0.32 -5.62
CA ASN A 383 -21.67 0.69 -5.10
C ASN A 383 -20.27 0.12 -4.77
N GLN A 384 -19.79 -0.79 -5.62
CA GLN A 384 -18.49 -1.45 -5.46
C GLN A 384 -17.55 -1.05 -6.60
N PRO A 385 -16.28 -0.69 -6.29
CA PRO A 385 -15.31 -0.34 -7.32
C PRO A 385 -14.96 -1.55 -8.19
N PHE A 386 -14.58 -1.28 -9.45
CA PHE A 386 -14.05 -2.31 -10.34
C PHE A 386 -12.60 -2.64 -9.94
N THR A 387 -12.37 -3.84 -9.44
CA THR A 387 -11.09 -4.31 -8.89
C THR A 387 -10.39 -5.29 -9.83
N ALA A 388 -9.16 -5.68 -9.47
CA ALA A 388 -8.43 -6.74 -10.17
C ALA A 388 -9.19 -8.08 -10.16
N THR A 389 -9.87 -8.41 -9.06
CA THR A 389 -10.73 -9.60 -8.96
C THR A 389 -11.96 -9.49 -9.86
N SER A 390 -12.51 -8.28 -10.06
CA SER A 390 -13.58 -8.04 -11.04
C SER A 390 -13.12 -8.36 -12.46
N MET A 391 -11.88 -7.99 -12.82
CA MET A 391 -11.31 -8.32 -14.13
C MET A 391 -11.15 -9.84 -14.33
N ILE A 392 -10.73 -10.56 -13.29
CA ILE A 392 -10.70 -12.03 -13.32
C ILE A 392 -12.11 -12.59 -13.58
N GLY A 393 -13.15 -12.00 -12.96
CA GLY A 393 -14.55 -12.35 -13.21
C GLY A 393 -14.95 -12.15 -14.67
N VAL A 394 -14.54 -11.06 -15.30
CA VAL A 394 -14.78 -10.79 -16.73
C VAL A 394 -14.10 -11.83 -17.62
N ILE A 395 -12.86 -12.20 -17.32
CA ILE A 395 -12.10 -13.23 -18.07
C ILE A 395 -12.80 -14.59 -17.97
N ALA A 396 -13.19 -14.99 -16.75
CA ALA A 396 -13.93 -16.24 -16.53
C ALA A 396 -15.28 -16.24 -17.27
N LEU A 397 -16.00 -15.13 -17.21
CA LEU A 397 -17.29 -14.95 -17.86
C LEU A 397 -17.18 -15.07 -19.39
N ALA A 398 -16.11 -14.56 -19.99
CA ALA A 398 -15.89 -14.69 -21.43
C ALA A 398 -15.86 -16.15 -21.88
N GLY A 399 -15.20 -17.04 -21.13
CA GLY A 399 -15.19 -18.49 -21.42
C GLY A 399 -16.56 -19.13 -21.33
N ILE A 400 -17.37 -18.72 -20.33
CA ILE A 400 -18.74 -19.23 -20.14
C ILE A 400 -19.65 -18.79 -21.29
N VAL A 401 -19.55 -17.54 -21.69
CA VAL A 401 -20.40 -16.95 -22.73
C VAL A 401 -20.06 -17.51 -24.11
N VAL A 402 -18.76 -17.68 -24.42
CA VAL A 402 -18.31 -18.31 -25.66
C VAL A 402 -18.87 -19.75 -25.75
N ARG A 403 -18.81 -20.52 -24.67
CA ARG A 403 -19.40 -21.88 -24.64
C ARG A 403 -20.91 -21.87 -24.95
N ASN A 404 -21.66 -20.94 -24.34
CA ASN A 404 -23.11 -20.85 -24.57
C ASN A 404 -23.42 -20.48 -26.03
N SER A 405 -22.65 -19.52 -26.59
CA SER A 405 -22.80 -19.09 -27.98
C SER A 405 -22.42 -20.20 -28.98
N LEU A 406 -21.36 -20.96 -28.68
CA LEU A 406 -20.90 -22.12 -29.45
C LEU A 406 -22.01 -23.17 -29.53
N LEU A 407 -22.56 -23.58 -28.39
CA LEU A 407 -23.65 -24.57 -28.35
C LEU A 407 -24.88 -24.13 -29.13
N LEU A 408 -25.21 -22.85 -29.11
CA LEU A 408 -26.34 -22.32 -29.87
C LEU A 408 -26.09 -22.38 -31.39
N ILE A 409 -24.90 -21.99 -31.84
CA ILE A 409 -24.52 -22.05 -33.27
C ILE A 409 -24.46 -23.53 -33.76
N ASP A 410 -23.89 -24.45 -32.96
CA ASP A 410 -23.83 -25.87 -33.30
C ASP A 410 -25.22 -26.46 -33.57
N PHE A 411 -26.22 -26.10 -32.73
CA PHE A 411 -27.58 -26.53 -32.92
C PHE A 411 -28.22 -25.94 -34.17
N ILE A 412 -27.94 -24.66 -34.47
CA ILE A 412 -28.42 -24.03 -35.71
C ILE A 412 -27.86 -24.81 -36.93
N LEU A 413 -26.56 -25.11 -36.92
CA LEU A 413 -25.92 -25.86 -38.01
C LEU A 413 -26.46 -27.30 -38.11
N GLU A 414 -26.72 -27.98 -37.00
CA GLU A 414 -27.26 -29.32 -36.97
C GLU A 414 -28.68 -29.35 -37.56
N HIS A 415 -29.57 -28.40 -37.21
CA HIS A 415 -30.90 -28.32 -37.80
C HIS A 415 -30.85 -27.98 -39.30
N GLN A 416 -29.91 -27.15 -39.74
CA GLN A 416 -29.70 -26.90 -41.18
C GLN A 416 -29.25 -28.15 -41.91
N HIS A 417 -28.35 -28.98 -41.34
CA HIS A 417 -27.93 -30.24 -41.93
C HIS A 417 -29.05 -31.29 -42.00
N ARG A 418 -30.01 -31.20 -41.11
CA ARG A 418 -31.24 -32.02 -41.13
C ARG A 418 -32.26 -31.57 -42.16
N GLY A 419 -32.04 -30.46 -42.87
CA GLY A 419 -32.88 -29.96 -43.93
C GLY A 419 -33.91 -28.89 -43.53
N SER A 420 -33.85 -28.38 -42.28
CA SER A 420 -34.72 -27.29 -41.83
C SER A 420 -34.36 -25.96 -42.53
N SER A 421 -35.32 -25.10 -42.75
CA SER A 421 -35.06 -23.75 -43.25
C SER A 421 -34.23 -22.95 -42.21
N ILE A 422 -33.44 -21.98 -42.66
CA ILE A 422 -32.59 -21.21 -41.75
C ILE A 422 -33.37 -20.52 -40.61
N VAL A 423 -34.59 -20.07 -40.91
CA VAL A 423 -35.43 -19.40 -39.90
C VAL A 423 -35.95 -20.40 -38.89
N GLU A 424 -36.41 -21.58 -39.34
CA GLU A 424 -36.82 -22.69 -38.46
C GLU A 424 -35.62 -23.18 -37.60
N ALA A 425 -34.47 -23.41 -38.21
CA ALA A 425 -33.26 -23.85 -37.52
C ALA A 425 -32.87 -22.87 -36.39
N VAL A 426 -32.97 -21.56 -36.62
CA VAL A 426 -32.67 -20.54 -35.61
C VAL A 426 -33.70 -20.55 -34.47
N ILE A 427 -34.98 -20.69 -34.78
CA ILE A 427 -36.07 -20.72 -33.78
C ILE A 427 -35.98 -22.00 -32.92
N GLU A 428 -35.89 -23.17 -33.56
CA GLU A 428 -35.83 -24.47 -32.88
C GLU A 428 -34.61 -24.55 -31.97
N SER A 429 -33.42 -24.15 -32.47
CA SER A 429 -32.19 -24.13 -31.67
C SER A 429 -32.33 -23.22 -30.44
N GLY A 430 -33.00 -22.05 -30.58
CA GLY A 430 -33.29 -21.16 -29.48
C GLY A 430 -34.18 -21.83 -28.42
N VAL A 431 -35.29 -22.47 -28.87
CA VAL A 431 -36.23 -23.14 -27.97
C VAL A 431 -35.58 -24.31 -27.21
N GLU A 432 -34.81 -25.15 -27.89
CA GLU A 432 -34.14 -26.30 -27.25
C GLU A 432 -33.04 -25.88 -26.27
N ARG A 433 -32.34 -24.77 -26.54
CA ARG A 433 -31.17 -24.35 -25.74
C ARG A 433 -31.47 -23.33 -24.68
N ILE A 434 -32.64 -22.71 -24.66
CA ILE A 434 -32.99 -21.67 -23.67
C ILE A 434 -32.90 -22.21 -22.24
N LEU A 435 -33.47 -23.40 -21.98
CA LEU A 435 -33.50 -23.99 -20.65
C LEU A 435 -32.09 -24.34 -20.11
N PRO A 436 -31.23 -25.08 -20.85
CA PRO A 436 -29.86 -25.37 -20.40
C PRO A 436 -29.02 -24.12 -20.17
N ILE A 437 -29.13 -23.09 -21.02
CA ILE A 437 -28.39 -21.83 -20.90
C ILE A 437 -28.85 -21.07 -19.66
N VAL A 438 -30.16 -20.98 -19.43
CA VAL A 438 -30.71 -20.31 -18.24
C VAL A 438 -30.33 -21.02 -16.95
N LEU A 439 -30.38 -22.36 -16.94
CA LEU A 439 -30.00 -23.16 -15.77
C LEU A 439 -28.50 -22.96 -15.43
N THR A 440 -27.62 -22.94 -16.44
CA THR A 440 -26.19 -22.70 -16.19
C THR A 440 -25.95 -21.26 -15.69
N ALA A 441 -26.66 -20.27 -16.23
CA ALA A 441 -26.56 -18.90 -15.73
C ALA A 441 -27.04 -18.79 -14.27
N LEU A 442 -28.17 -19.40 -13.94
CA LEU A 442 -28.69 -19.45 -12.57
C LEU A 442 -27.71 -20.15 -11.61
N ALA A 443 -27.09 -21.24 -12.02
CA ALA A 443 -26.09 -21.93 -11.21
C ALA A 443 -24.87 -21.02 -10.90
N ILE A 444 -24.39 -20.24 -11.88
CA ILE A 444 -23.31 -19.29 -11.71
C ILE A 444 -23.74 -18.13 -10.78
N ILE A 445 -24.91 -17.57 -11.00
CA ILE A 445 -25.46 -16.47 -10.20
C ILE A 445 -25.60 -16.92 -8.74
N LEU A 446 -26.24 -18.05 -8.46
CA LEU A 446 -26.43 -18.56 -7.11
C LEU A 446 -25.11 -18.98 -6.45
N GLY A 447 -24.20 -19.63 -7.20
CA GLY A 447 -22.88 -19.99 -6.70
C GLY A 447 -22.02 -18.79 -6.35
N SER A 448 -22.07 -17.72 -7.16
CA SER A 448 -21.30 -16.50 -6.92
C SER A 448 -21.93 -15.61 -5.84
N ALA A 449 -23.23 -15.73 -5.57
CA ALA A 449 -23.93 -14.92 -4.57
C ALA A 449 -23.34 -15.08 -3.16
N VAL A 450 -22.80 -16.25 -2.84
CA VAL A 450 -22.14 -16.52 -1.54
C VAL A 450 -20.91 -15.62 -1.33
N MET A 451 -20.22 -15.24 -2.43
CA MET A 451 -19.00 -14.41 -2.38
C MET A 451 -19.28 -12.90 -2.36
N LEU A 452 -20.54 -12.46 -2.49
CA LEU A 452 -20.88 -11.02 -2.53
C LEU A 452 -20.51 -10.29 -1.24
N SER A 453 -20.56 -10.97 -0.11
CA SER A 453 -20.19 -10.41 1.20
C SER A 453 -18.69 -10.43 1.48
N ASP A 454 -17.91 -11.09 0.64
CA ASP A 454 -16.45 -11.15 0.80
C ASP A 454 -15.80 -9.90 0.22
N PRO A 455 -15.00 -9.14 1.00
CA PRO A 455 -14.38 -7.90 0.53
C PRO A 455 -13.44 -8.12 -0.67
N VAL A 456 -12.72 -9.26 -0.71
CA VAL A 456 -11.74 -9.57 -1.76
C VAL A 456 -12.43 -10.10 -3.02
N PHE A 457 -13.35 -11.05 -2.87
CA PHE A 457 -13.99 -11.74 -3.99
C PHE A 457 -15.33 -11.12 -4.40
N GLY A 458 -15.85 -10.12 -3.67
CA GLY A 458 -17.12 -9.46 -4.00
C GLY A 458 -17.14 -8.87 -5.41
N GLY A 459 -16.03 -8.25 -5.86
CA GLY A 459 -15.92 -7.73 -7.23
C GLY A 459 -15.99 -8.81 -8.31
N LEU A 460 -15.38 -9.97 -8.07
CA LEU A 460 -15.50 -11.15 -8.94
C LEU A 460 -16.95 -11.65 -8.98
N ALA A 461 -17.59 -11.76 -7.82
CA ALA A 461 -18.99 -12.19 -7.72
C ALA A 461 -19.94 -11.26 -8.48
N ILE A 462 -19.79 -9.94 -8.33
CA ILE A 462 -20.58 -8.93 -9.05
C ILE A 462 -20.40 -9.10 -10.57
N SER A 463 -19.15 -9.23 -11.03
CA SER A 463 -18.86 -9.45 -12.46
C SER A 463 -19.55 -10.71 -12.98
N LEU A 464 -19.46 -11.82 -12.26
CA LEU A 464 -20.08 -13.09 -12.65
C LEU A 464 -21.62 -12.99 -12.65
N ILE A 465 -22.24 -12.42 -11.63
CA ILE A 465 -23.68 -12.34 -11.49
C ILE A 465 -24.29 -11.45 -12.58
N PHE A 466 -23.89 -10.19 -12.60
CA PHE A 466 -24.49 -9.21 -13.50
C PHE A 466 -24.05 -9.41 -14.95
N GLY A 467 -22.81 -9.83 -15.16
CA GLY A 467 -22.30 -10.16 -16.49
C GLY A 467 -22.95 -11.42 -17.06
N SER A 468 -23.12 -12.49 -16.26
CA SER A 468 -23.81 -13.70 -16.68
C SER A 468 -25.29 -13.43 -17.00
N PHE A 469 -25.97 -12.64 -16.16
CA PHE A 469 -27.36 -12.27 -16.42
C PHE A 469 -27.51 -11.52 -17.76
N ALA A 470 -26.77 -10.43 -17.93
CA ALA A 470 -26.85 -9.61 -19.13
C ALA A 470 -26.43 -10.38 -20.39
N SER A 471 -25.31 -11.10 -20.31
CA SER A 471 -24.82 -11.90 -21.45
C SER A 471 -25.77 -13.01 -21.84
N THR A 472 -26.41 -13.68 -20.89
CA THR A 472 -27.39 -14.74 -21.19
C THR A 472 -28.57 -14.22 -21.96
N VAL A 473 -29.16 -13.10 -21.49
CA VAL A 473 -30.30 -12.45 -22.18
C VAL A 473 -29.87 -12.00 -23.58
N LEU A 474 -28.75 -11.29 -23.68
CA LEU A 474 -28.31 -10.73 -24.97
C LEU A 474 -27.87 -11.82 -25.96
N THR A 475 -27.19 -12.86 -25.51
CA THR A 475 -26.71 -13.96 -26.36
C THR A 475 -27.85 -14.72 -26.99
N LEU A 476 -28.91 -15.04 -26.22
CA LEU A 476 -30.08 -15.77 -26.73
C LEU A 476 -30.79 -15.03 -27.89
N PHE A 477 -30.75 -13.72 -27.93
CA PHE A 477 -31.37 -12.91 -28.99
C PHE A 477 -30.39 -12.51 -30.08
N LEU A 478 -29.22 -11.99 -29.67
CA LEU A 478 -28.31 -11.29 -30.57
C LEU A 478 -27.53 -12.27 -31.47
N ILE A 479 -27.05 -13.38 -30.91
CA ILE A 479 -26.26 -14.36 -31.69
C ILE A 479 -27.06 -15.00 -32.82
N PRO A 480 -28.31 -15.51 -32.61
CA PRO A 480 -29.14 -16.01 -33.68
C PRO A 480 -29.47 -14.97 -34.76
N LEU A 481 -29.73 -13.70 -34.34
CA LEU A 481 -30.04 -12.62 -35.27
C LEU A 481 -28.83 -12.22 -36.13
N ILE A 482 -27.64 -12.16 -35.55
CA ILE A 482 -26.41 -11.86 -36.29
C ILE A 482 -26.12 -13.01 -37.28
N TYR A 483 -26.26 -14.27 -36.83
CA TYR A 483 -26.06 -15.43 -37.70
C TYR A 483 -27.05 -15.42 -38.85
N LEU A 484 -28.34 -15.19 -38.60
CA LEU A 484 -29.38 -15.11 -39.63
C LEU A 484 -29.13 -13.99 -40.62
N SER A 485 -28.71 -12.81 -40.13
CA SER A 485 -28.40 -11.68 -40.98
C SER A 485 -27.19 -11.93 -41.87
N TRP A 486 -26.15 -12.57 -41.31
CA TRP A 486 -24.95 -12.97 -42.06
C TRP A 486 -25.28 -14.00 -43.13
N TRP A 487 -26.06 -15.04 -42.77
CA TRP A 487 -26.46 -16.09 -43.68
C TRP A 487 -27.25 -15.56 -44.89
N LYS A 488 -28.29 -14.71 -44.64
CA LYS A 488 -29.12 -14.08 -45.71
C LYS A 488 -28.33 -13.17 -46.64
N ARG A 489 -27.17 -12.70 -46.21
CA ARG A 489 -26.32 -11.81 -47.05
C ARG A 489 -25.39 -12.62 -47.96
N ASN A 490 -25.06 -13.85 -47.58
CA ASN A 490 -24.06 -14.64 -48.26
C ASN A 490 -24.65 -15.84 -49.04
N HIS A 491 -25.96 -16.09 -48.88
CA HIS A 491 -26.75 -17.08 -49.61
C HIS A 491 -28.04 -16.46 -50.12
#